data_d431115fd48cc379e17a0630f71b960c
#
_entry.id   d431115fd48cc379e17a0630f71b960c
#
_cell.length_a   1.000
_cell.length_b   1.000
_cell.length_c   1.000
_cell.angle_alpha   90.00
_cell.angle_beta   90.00
_cell.angle_gamma   90.00
#
_symmetry.space_group_name_H-M   'P 1'
#
loop_
_entity.id
_entity.type
_entity.pdbx_description
1 polymer ?
#
loop_
_entity_poly.entity_id
_entity_poly.type
_entity_poly.pdbx_seq_one_letter_code
_entity_poly.pdbx_strand_id
1 'polypeptide(L)'
;MFVLDSHCDTPSQILRLRDLSIDNEYAHVDFHKLKAGGVDGAFFALYIPASLDSDPSAAWAYAMKLYGGVMSSLKENPERAALATSKEEALENKKKGLFSVFLGLENASPIGNSIEKLQVLYDMGIRYITLCHSGNNEVCDSCATSDKRWGGLSPFGRE
;
A
#
# COMPACT_ATOMS: atom_id res chain seq x y z
N MET A 1 21.53 -4.13 11.45
CA MET A 1 21.02 -3.36 10.28
C MET A 1 19.55 -3.72 10.11
N PHE A 2 18.68 -2.79 9.66
CA PHE A 2 17.28 -3.05 9.28
C PHE A 2 17.19 -3.06 7.75
N VAL A 3 16.65 -4.14 7.18
CA VAL A 3 16.48 -4.30 5.72
C VAL A 3 15.02 -4.03 5.38
N LEU A 4 14.78 -3.01 4.56
CA LEU A 4 13.46 -2.56 4.16
C LEU A 4 13.31 -2.64 2.64
N ASP A 5 12.26 -3.31 2.18
CA ASP A 5 11.75 -3.17 0.81
C ASP A 5 10.78 -1.97 0.77
N SER A 6 11.08 -1.00 -0.07
CA SER A 6 10.30 0.25 -0.12
C SER A 6 8.99 0.14 -0.90
N HIS A 7 8.73 -0.97 -1.60
CA HIS A 7 7.49 -1.16 -2.37
C HIS A 7 7.27 -2.61 -2.80
N CYS A 8 6.14 -3.19 -2.43
CA CYS A 8 5.69 -4.44 -3.04
C CYS A 8 4.15 -4.52 -3.16
N ASP A 9 3.67 -5.13 -4.26
CA ASP A 9 2.24 -5.24 -4.63
C ASP A 9 1.54 -6.45 -3.99
N THR A 10 2.09 -6.96 -2.90
CA THR A 10 1.54 -8.13 -2.18
C THR A 10 0.06 -7.98 -1.81
N PRO A 11 -0.49 -6.79 -1.43
CA PRO A 11 -1.91 -6.66 -1.11
C PRO A 11 -2.85 -7.12 -2.22
N SER A 12 -2.52 -6.87 -3.48
CA SER A 12 -3.33 -7.34 -4.62
C SER A 12 -3.34 -8.86 -4.77
N GLN A 13 -2.31 -9.55 -4.28
CA GLN A 13 -2.24 -11.01 -4.26
C GLN A 13 -3.05 -11.60 -3.10
N ILE A 14 -3.07 -10.91 -1.94
CA ILE A 14 -3.90 -11.31 -0.79
C ILE A 14 -5.38 -11.32 -1.20
N LEU A 15 -5.85 -10.32 -1.95
CA LEU A 15 -7.23 -10.31 -2.48
C LEU A 15 -7.55 -11.50 -3.40
N ARG A 16 -6.52 -12.13 -3.99
CA ARG A 16 -6.66 -13.35 -4.80
C ARG A 16 -6.55 -14.62 -3.95
N LEU A 17 -6.84 -14.51 -2.65
CA LEU A 17 -6.82 -15.60 -1.65
C LEU A 17 -5.43 -16.20 -1.45
N ARG A 18 -4.36 -15.42 -1.62
CA ARG A 18 -3.01 -15.86 -1.31
C ARG A 18 -2.75 -15.73 0.19
N ASP A 19 -2.46 -16.84 0.83
CA ASP A 19 -2.02 -16.91 2.21
C ASP A 19 -0.50 -16.70 2.29
N LEU A 20 -0.06 -15.66 2.99
CA LEU A 20 1.35 -15.33 3.16
C LEU A 20 2.06 -16.23 4.19
N SER A 21 1.32 -17.03 4.95
CA SER A 21 1.89 -18.00 5.89
C SER A 21 2.41 -19.27 5.23
N ILE A 22 2.03 -19.49 3.95
CA ILE A 22 2.39 -20.66 3.18
C ILE A 22 3.59 -20.34 2.29
N ASP A 23 4.64 -21.19 2.31
CA ASP A 23 5.74 -21.11 1.33
C ASP A 23 5.19 -21.49 -0.04
N ASN A 24 5.05 -20.50 -0.90
CA ASN A 24 4.37 -20.63 -2.19
C ASN A 24 5.38 -20.63 -3.35
N GLU A 25 5.44 -21.69 -4.11
CA GLU A 25 6.37 -21.84 -5.24
C GLU A 25 6.16 -20.81 -6.36
N TYR A 26 4.92 -20.28 -6.50
CA TYR A 26 4.56 -19.33 -7.56
C TYR A 26 4.56 -17.87 -7.11
N ALA A 27 4.83 -17.60 -5.83
CA ALA A 27 4.87 -16.26 -5.27
C ALA A 27 6.29 -15.80 -5.01
N HIS A 28 6.57 -14.51 -5.26
CA HIS A 28 7.86 -13.90 -4.93
C HIS A 28 7.93 -13.48 -3.46
N VAL A 29 6.80 -13.23 -2.81
CA VAL A 29 6.69 -12.74 -1.44
C VAL A 29 5.75 -13.62 -0.61
N ASP A 30 6.24 -14.11 0.50
CA ASP A 30 5.55 -14.73 1.63
C ASP A 30 6.44 -14.60 2.88
N PHE A 31 5.90 -14.87 4.06
CA PHE A 31 6.67 -14.69 5.30
C PHE A 31 7.88 -15.62 5.42
N HIS A 32 7.89 -16.79 4.76
CA HIS A 32 9.03 -17.69 4.74
C HIS A 32 10.19 -17.10 3.91
N LYS A 33 9.90 -16.61 2.69
CA LYS A 33 10.88 -15.98 1.80
C LYS A 33 11.44 -14.69 2.36
N LEU A 34 10.57 -13.83 2.94
CA LEU A 34 10.99 -12.61 3.60
C LEU A 34 11.96 -12.89 4.74
N LYS A 35 11.65 -13.89 5.58
CA LYS A 35 12.54 -14.33 6.67
C LYS A 35 13.84 -14.92 6.15
N ALA A 36 13.78 -15.80 5.16
CA ALA A 36 14.96 -16.42 4.55
C ALA A 36 15.87 -15.39 3.86
N GLY A 37 15.28 -14.37 3.23
CA GLY A 37 15.99 -13.24 2.62
C GLY A 37 16.53 -12.20 3.60
N GLY A 38 16.23 -12.32 4.89
CA GLY A 38 16.65 -11.37 5.92
C GLY A 38 16.00 -9.99 5.77
N VAL A 39 14.80 -9.91 5.19
CA VAL A 39 14.02 -8.69 5.06
C VAL A 39 13.25 -8.44 6.35
N ASP A 40 13.44 -7.28 6.95
CA ASP A 40 12.84 -6.93 8.24
C ASP A 40 11.49 -6.23 8.11
N GLY A 41 11.24 -5.59 6.97
CA GLY A 41 9.97 -4.93 6.68
C GLY A 41 9.80 -4.57 5.21
N ALA A 42 8.57 -4.32 4.80
CA ALA A 42 8.25 -3.81 3.47
C ALA A 42 7.05 -2.87 3.48
N PHE A 43 7.03 -1.95 2.52
CA PHE A 43 5.83 -1.20 2.18
C PHE A 43 4.93 -2.05 1.28
N PHE A 44 3.78 -2.41 1.81
CA PHE A 44 2.71 -3.07 1.07
C PHE A 44 1.87 -2.00 0.37
N ALA A 45 1.97 -1.95 -0.96
CA ALA A 45 1.28 -0.97 -1.78
C ALA A 45 -0.18 -1.37 -1.98
N LEU A 46 -1.09 -0.51 -1.55
CA LEU A 46 -2.49 -0.57 -1.92
C LEU A 46 -2.62 0.02 -3.33
N TYR A 47 -2.34 -0.80 -4.34
CA TYR A 47 -2.35 -0.39 -5.74
C TYR A 47 -3.77 -0.19 -6.26
N ILE A 48 -4.06 0.99 -6.80
CA ILE A 48 -5.34 1.35 -7.39
C ILE A 48 -5.21 1.39 -8.91
N PRO A 49 -5.91 0.50 -9.65
CA PRO A 49 -5.86 0.48 -11.10
C PRO A 49 -6.33 1.80 -11.73
N ALA A 50 -5.67 2.23 -12.82
CA ALA A 50 -6.06 3.45 -13.55
C ALA A 50 -7.49 3.41 -14.11
N SER A 51 -8.09 2.23 -14.29
CA SER A 51 -9.50 2.11 -14.65
C SER A 51 -10.48 2.68 -13.62
N LEU A 52 -9.99 2.96 -12.41
CA LEU A 52 -10.77 3.57 -11.32
C LEU A 52 -10.48 5.07 -11.15
N ASP A 53 -9.60 5.67 -11.94
CA ASP A 53 -9.19 7.07 -11.78
C ASP A 53 -10.34 8.07 -11.95
N SER A 54 -11.34 7.73 -12.76
CA SER A 54 -12.54 8.54 -12.98
C SER A 54 -13.66 8.33 -11.95
N ASP A 55 -13.51 7.36 -11.03
CA ASP A 55 -14.48 7.05 -9.99
C ASP A 55 -13.82 6.95 -8.61
N PRO A 56 -13.61 8.08 -7.92
CA PRO A 56 -12.99 8.09 -6.60
C PRO A 56 -13.73 7.25 -5.54
N SER A 57 -15.03 7.02 -5.72
CA SER A 57 -15.83 6.21 -4.79
C SER A 57 -15.53 4.72 -4.97
N ALA A 58 -15.47 4.25 -6.22
CA ALA A 58 -15.05 2.89 -6.53
C ALA A 58 -13.58 2.65 -6.16
N ALA A 59 -12.70 3.63 -6.42
CA ALA A 59 -11.31 3.60 -6.02
C ALA A 59 -11.15 3.48 -4.49
N TRP A 60 -11.92 4.24 -3.72
CA TRP A 60 -11.97 4.15 -2.26
C TRP A 60 -12.41 2.77 -1.78
N ALA A 61 -13.52 2.26 -2.32
CA ALA A 61 -14.02 0.94 -1.97
C ALA A 61 -12.97 -0.16 -2.28
N TYR A 62 -12.24 -0.01 -3.37
CA TYR A 62 -11.16 -0.95 -3.72
C TYR A 62 -9.97 -0.84 -2.77
N ALA A 63 -9.54 0.38 -2.41
CA ALA A 63 -8.50 0.61 -1.40
C ALA A 63 -8.86 -0.04 -0.05
N MET A 64 -10.12 0.10 0.38
CA MET A 64 -10.61 -0.51 1.62
C MET A 64 -10.60 -2.04 1.57
N LYS A 65 -10.85 -2.65 0.41
CA LYS A 65 -10.72 -4.12 0.25
C LYS A 65 -9.26 -4.56 0.38
N LEU A 66 -8.32 -3.86 -0.26
CA LEU A 66 -6.89 -4.15 -0.13
C LEU A 66 -6.42 -4.03 1.32
N TYR A 67 -6.77 -2.92 1.97
CA TYR A 67 -6.48 -2.69 3.39
C TYR A 67 -7.03 -3.82 4.28
N GLY A 68 -8.32 -4.14 4.12
CA GLY A 68 -8.97 -5.21 4.89
C GLY A 68 -8.28 -6.56 4.71
N GLY A 69 -7.85 -6.88 3.49
CA GLY A 69 -7.09 -8.09 3.20
C GLY A 69 -5.75 -8.14 3.95
N VAL A 70 -4.99 -7.04 3.94
CA VAL A 70 -3.72 -6.96 4.68
C VAL A 70 -3.97 -7.11 6.19
N MET A 71 -4.95 -6.38 6.74
CA MET A 71 -5.24 -6.43 8.17
C MET A 71 -5.72 -7.81 8.61
N SER A 72 -6.50 -8.52 7.78
CA SER A 72 -6.89 -9.92 8.04
C SER A 72 -5.67 -10.83 8.07
N SER A 73 -4.78 -10.72 7.07
CA SER A 73 -3.55 -11.50 7.02
C SER A 73 -2.65 -11.29 8.24
N LEU A 74 -2.51 -10.04 8.71
CA LEU A 74 -1.76 -9.74 9.94
C LEU A 74 -2.42 -10.34 11.19
N LYS A 75 -3.75 -10.24 11.28
CA LYS A 75 -4.52 -10.82 12.39
C LYS A 75 -4.40 -12.35 12.45
N GLU A 76 -4.30 -12.99 11.31
CA GLU A 76 -4.15 -14.45 11.20
C GLU A 76 -2.71 -14.92 11.47
N ASN A 77 -1.72 -14.00 11.40
CA ASN A 77 -0.30 -14.30 11.54
C ASN A 77 0.41 -13.40 12.57
N PRO A 78 -0.11 -13.25 13.80
CA PRO A 78 0.41 -12.29 14.78
C PRO A 78 1.82 -12.66 15.28
N GLU A 79 2.24 -13.91 15.10
CA GLU A 79 3.58 -14.39 15.47
C GLU A 79 4.62 -14.19 14.35
N ARG A 80 4.20 -13.74 13.16
CA ARG A 80 5.07 -13.58 11.98
C ARG A 80 5.26 -12.13 11.58
N ALA A 81 4.19 -11.32 11.63
CA ALA A 81 4.20 -9.96 11.13
C ALA A 81 3.30 -9.03 11.95
N ALA A 82 3.63 -7.76 11.93
CA ALA A 82 2.82 -6.70 12.53
C ALA A 82 2.85 -5.43 11.69
N LEU A 83 1.78 -4.63 11.77
CA LEU A 83 1.77 -3.29 11.20
C LEU A 83 2.85 -2.44 11.88
N ALA A 84 3.50 -1.58 11.10
CA ALA A 84 4.36 -0.53 11.60
C ALA A 84 4.01 0.80 10.92
N THR A 85 3.88 1.86 11.70
CA THR A 85 3.58 3.21 11.22
C THR A 85 4.72 4.17 11.50
N SER A 86 5.75 3.69 12.22
CA SER A 86 6.96 4.43 12.57
C SER A 86 8.21 3.55 12.55
N LYS A 87 9.37 4.19 12.52
CA LYS A 87 10.67 3.51 12.67
C LYS A 87 10.77 2.78 14.01
N GLU A 88 10.28 3.40 15.07
CA GLU A 88 10.32 2.86 16.43
C GLU A 88 9.54 1.56 16.53
N GLU A 89 8.32 1.51 15.97
CA GLU A 89 7.49 0.31 15.91
C GLU A 89 8.17 -0.80 15.10
N ALA A 90 8.77 -0.44 13.95
CA ALA A 90 9.48 -1.42 13.12
C ALA A 90 10.70 -2.02 13.84
N LEU A 91 11.46 -1.21 14.57
CA LEU A 91 12.59 -1.70 15.38
C LEU A 91 12.12 -2.60 16.53
N GLU A 92 10.98 -2.29 17.13
CA GLU A 92 10.38 -3.13 18.17
C GLU A 92 9.86 -4.46 17.60
N ASN A 93 9.21 -4.44 16.43
CA ASN A 93 8.81 -5.65 15.73
C ASN A 93 10.03 -6.54 15.43
N LYS A 94 11.11 -5.95 14.94
CA LYS A 94 12.35 -6.70 14.68
C LYS A 94 12.91 -7.36 15.93
N LYS A 95 12.90 -6.69 17.08
CA LYS A 95 13.35 -7.28 18.36
C LYS A 95 12.49 -8.49 18.75
N LYS A 96 11.19 -8.46 18.41
CA LYS A 96 10.26 -9.57 18.64
C LYS A 96 10.34 -10.66 17.58
N GLY A 97 11.20 -10.52 16.57
CA GLY A 97 11.32 -11.45 15.44
C GLY A 97 10.17 -11.36 14.43
N LEU A 98 9.40 -10.26 14.46
CA LEU A 98 8.27 -10.00 13.55
C LEU A 98 8.73 -9.22 12.32
N PHE A 99 8.15 -9.55 11.18
CA PHE A 99 8.24 -8.76 9.97
C PHE A 99 7.35 -7.51 10.09
N SER A 100 7.86 -6.35 9.68
CA SER A 100 7.11 -5.08 9.74
C SER A 100 6.42 -4.80 8.40
N VAL A 101 5.10 -4.73 8.42
CA VAL A 101 4.31 -4.26 7.28
C VAL A 101 4.05 -2.77 7.44
N PHE A 102 4.58 -1.98 6.51
CA PHE A 102 4.17 -0.59 6.31
C PHE A 102 3.14 -0.53 5.19
N LEU A 103 2.28 0.48 5.19
CA LEU A 103 1.27 0.66 4.15
C LEU A 103 1.56 1.90 3.31
N GLY A 104 1.45 1.74 1.99
CA GLY A 104 1.43 2.82 1.03
C GLY A 104 0.16 2.78 0.20
N LEU A 105 -0.31 3.94 -0.26
CA LEU A 105 -1.35 4.04 -1.28
C LEU A 105 -0.66 4.34 -2.61
N GLU A 106 -0.79 3.44 -3.57
CA GLU A 106 -0.27 3.66 -4.92
C GLU A 106 -1.41 4.08 -5.84
N ASN A 107 -1.34 5.33 -6.30
CA ASN A 107 -2.37 6.09 -6.99
C ASN A 107 -3.40 6.71 -6.02
N ALA A 108 -3.39 8.04 -5.94
CA ALA A 108 -4.22 8.83 -5.03
C ALA A 108 -5.70 8.96 -5.45
N SER A 109 -6.15 8.26 -6.49
CA SER A 109 -7.55 8.30 -6.97
C SER A 109 -8.61 8.12 -5.87
N PRO A 110 -8.40 7.27 -4.81
CA PRO A 110 -9.34 7.15 -3.71
C PRO A 110 -9.63 8.44 -2.95
N ILE A 111 -8.65 9.35 -2.90
CA ILE A 111 -8.79 10.61 -2.18
C ILE A 111 -9.84 11.50 -2.88
N GLY A 112 -9.89 11.46 -4.23
CA GLY A 112 -10.68 12.40 -5.02
C GLY A 112 -10.24 13.83 -4.72
N ASN A 113 -11.20 14.66 -4.27
CA ASN A 113 -10.98 16.04 -3.83
C ASN A 113 -11.30 16.21 -2.33
N SER A 114 -10.87 15.29 -1.47
CA SER A 114 -11.17 15.32 -0.04
C SER A 114 -9.93 15.15 0.83
N ILE A 115 -9.55 16.22 1.52
CA ILE A 115 -8.48 16.22 2.53
C ILE A 115 -8.86 15.32 3.73
N GLU A 116 -10.15 15.23 4.06
CA GLU A 116 -10.63 14.37 5.15
C GLU A 116 -10.30 12.90 4.86
N LYS A 117 -10.42 12.46 3.59
CA LYS A 117 -10.02 11.10 3.20
C LYS A 117 -8.51 10.87 3.36
N LEU A 118 -7.69 11.88 3.08
CA LEU A 118 -6.25 11.82 3.33
C LEU A 118 -5.96 11.60 4.82
N GLN A 119 -6.66 12.32 5.71
CA GLN A 119 -6.52 12.13 7.15
C GLN A 119 -6.93 10.71 7.58
N VAL A 120 -8.06 10.21 7.07
CA VAL A 120 -8.49 8.83 7.35
C VAL A 120 -7.43 7.81 6.93
N LEU A 121 -6.83 7.96 5.74
CA LEU A 121 -5.76 7.07 5.27
C LEU A 121 -4.53 7.13 6.19
N TYR A 122 -4.15 8.32 6.64
CA TYR A 122 -3.06 8.48 7.61
C TYR A 122 -3.35 7.78 8.94
N ASP A 123 -4.57 7.94 9.46
CA ASP A 123 -5.01 7.31 10.72
C ASP A 123 -5.08 5.77 10.60
N MET A 124 -5.36 5.26 9.39
CA MET A 124 -5.30 3.84 9.05
C MET A 124 -3.88 3.28 8.94
N GLY A 125 -2.86 4.12 8.99
CA GLY A 125 -1.45 3.71 8.94
C GLY A 125 -0.77 3.86 7.58
N ILE A 126 -1.41 4.48 6.57
CA ILE A 126 -0.75 4.79 5.30
C ILE A 126 0.37 5.81 5.56
N ARG A 127 1.58 5.56 5.03
CA ARG A 127 2.76 6.40 5.28
C ARG A 127 3.44 6.94 4.03
N TYR A 128 3.05 6.48 2.85
CA TYR A 128 3.31 7.18 1.61
C TYR A 128 2.11 7.14 0.67
N ILE A 129 2.04 8.07 -0.27
CA ILE A 129 1.06 8.10 -1.35
C ILE A 129 1.77 8.44 -2.65
N THR A 130 1.60 7.60 -3.68
CA THR A 130 1.95 7.93 -5.06
C THR A 130 0.80 8.73 -5.66
N LEU A 131 1.06 9.94 -6.15
CA LEU A 131 0.01 10.88 -6.57
C LEU A 131 -0.86 10.36 -7.72
N CYS A 132 -0.26 9.68 -8.70
CA CYS A 132 -0.95 8.96 -9.76
C CYS A 132 -0.14 7.72 -10.16
N HIS A 133 -0.74 6.85 -10.96
CA HIS A 133 -0.03 5.75 -11.62
C HIS A 133 -0.02 5.96 -13.14
N SER A 134 -0.70 5.16 -13.92
CA SER A 134 -0.69 5.22 -15.39
C SER A 134 -1.80 6.07 -16.00
N GLY A 135 -2.70 6.63 -15.21
CA GLY A 135 -3.78 7.52 -15.62
C GLY A 135 -3.78 8.85 -14.85
N ASN A 136 -4.47 9.86 -15.39
CA ASN A 136 -4.73 11.11 -14.71
C ASN A 136 -5.85 10.92 -13.68
N ASN A 137 -5.73 11.59 -12.54
CA ASN A 137 -6.75 11.59 -11.50
C ASN A 137 -7.07 13.01 -11.01
N GLU A 138 -7.81 13.15 -9.92
CA GLU A 138 -8.17 14.47 -9.36
C GLU A 138 -6.99 15.20 -8.71
N VAL A 139 -5.85 14.51 -8.49
CA VAL A 139 -4.65 15.08 -7.85
C VAL A 139 -3.65 15.58 -8.88
N CYS A 140 -3.38 14.81 -9.95
CA CYS A 140 -2.39 15.18 -10.94
C CYS A 140 -2.53 14.42 -12.26
N ASP A 141 -1.76 14.87 -13.26
CA ASP A 141 -1.54 14.16 -14.50
C ASP A 141 -0.45 13.08 -14.37
N SER A 142 -0.67 11.95 -15.04
CA SER A 142 0.34 10.91 -15.20
C SER A 142 1.28 11.20 -16.36
N CYS A 143 2.55 10.84 -16.23
CA CYS A 143 3.50 10.87 -17.35
C CYS A 143 3.20 9.79 -18.40
N ALA A 144 2.43 8.76 -18.06
CA ALA A 144 2.10 7.64 -18.94
C ALA A 144 1.00 7.95 -19.95
N THR A 145 0.33 9.09 -19.86
CA THR A 145 -0.69 9.54 -20.82
C THR A 145 -0.27 10.83 -21.53
N SER A 146 -0.61 10.95 -22.82
CA SER A 146 -0.42 12.19 -23.61
C SER A 146 -1.52 13.21 -23.32
N ASP A 147 -2.69 12.78 -22.85
CA ASP A 147 -3.79 13.66 -22.47
C ASP A 147 -3.46 14.34 -21.12
N LYS A 148 -3.19 15.64 -21.16
CA LYS A 148 -2.86 16.44 -19.98
C LYS A 148 -4.07 17.25 -19.56
N ARG A 149 -4.61 16.90 -18.39
CA ARG A 149 -5.80 17.54 -17.82
C ARG A 149 -5.43 18.79 -17.01
N TRP A 150 -4.28 18.76 -16.32
CA TRP A 150 -3.86 19.79 -15.37
C TRP A 150 -2.55 20.48 -15.72
N GLY A 151 -1.72 19.86 -16.57
CA GLY A 151 -0.35 20.30 -16.81
C GLY A 151 0.59 20.00 -15.64
N GLY A 152 0.31 18.94 -14.87
CA GLY A 152 1.02 18.53 -13.66
C GLY A 152 0.05 18.33 -12.49
N LEU A 153 0.25 19.03 -11.37
CA LEU A 153 -0.67 19.00 -10.23
C LEU A 153 -1.97 19.76 -10.55
N SER A 154 -3.10 19.18 -10.14
CA SER A 154 -4.39 19.87 -10.15
C SER A 154 -4.41 21.03 -9.11
N PRO A 155 -5.44 21.90 -9.11
CA PRO A 155 -5.63 22.86 -8.01
C PRO A 155 -5.67 22.16 -6.64
N PHE A 156 -6.43 21.08 -6.50
CA PHE A 156 -6.50 20.28 -5.28
C PHE A 156 -5.16 19.59 -4.95
N GLY A 157 -4.44 19.11 -5.96
CA GLY A 157 -3.13 18.47 -5.75
C GLY A 157 -2.03 19.43 -5.27
N ARG A 158 -2.28 20.75 -5.28
CA ARG A 158 -1.36 21.77 -4.76
C ARG A 158 -1.62 22.13 -3.29
N GLU A 159 -2.79 21.82 -2.78
CA GLU A 159 -3.17 21.96 -1.36
C GLU A 159 -2.53 20.85 -0.51
#